data_bcb744d2db467cf1a143d36b69a9504f
#
_entry.id   bcb744d2db467cf1a143d36b69a9504f
#
_cell.length_a   1.000
_cell.length_b   1.000
_cell.length_c   1.000
_cell.angle_alpha   90.00
_cell.angle_beta   90.00
_cell.angle_gamma   90.00
#
_symmetry.space_group_name_H-M   'P 1'
#
loop_
_entity.id
_entity.type
_entity.pdbx_description
1 polymer ?
#
loop_
_entity_poly.entity_id
_entity_poly.type
_entity_poly.pdbx_seq_one_letter_code
_entity_poly.pdbx_strand_id
1 'polypeptide(L)'
;MKRQDKIAVLIDAENVSKKYIKLIMDEVNEFGTPTYKRVYGDFSNPSVSSWKDVLSTYALTPVIQFNYVKGKNSSDSAIIIDAMDILYSGNVNGFCLVTSDSDFTKLANRLREAGMLVIGMGEKKTPTSLVAACEQFKYLDLLFXXXXXXXXXXXXXXXXXXXXXXXXRRGAGN
;
A
#
# COMPACT_ATOMS: atom_id res chain seq x y z
N MET A 1 18.88 12.41 -10.97
CA MET A 1 19.24 11.13 -10.35
C MET A 1 18.29 10.82 -9.20
N LYS A 2 17.67 9.65 -9.23
CA LYS A 2 16.74 9.26 -8.18
C LYS A 2 17.47 9.04 -6.86
N ARG A 3 16.92 9.59 -5.78
CA ARG A 3 17.46 9.31 -4.45
C ARG A 3 17.28 7.84 -4.14
N GLN A 4 18.31 7.27 -3.52
CA GLN A 4 18.28 5.87 -3.10
C GLN A 4 17.70 5.76 -1.69
N ASP A 5 16.53 6.32 -1.48
CA ASP A 5 15.89 6.27 -0.17
C ASP A 5 15.44 4.86 0.14
N LYS A 6 15.67 4.44 1.37
CA LYS A 6 15.19 3.15 1.87
C LYS A 6 13.90 3.38 2.63
N ILE A 7 12.87 2.65 2.26
CA ILE A 7 11.51 2.87 2.78
C ILE A 7 11.05 1.64 3.55
N ALA A 8 10.53 1.86 4.76
CA ALA A 8 9.85 0.80 5.51
C ALA A 8 8.37 0.86 5.18
N VAL A 9 7.84 -0.21 4.61
CA VAL A 9 6.41 -0.30 4.24
C VAL A 9 5.71 -1.12 5.31
N LEU A 10 4.79 -0.48 6.04
CA LEU A 10 4.07 -1.10 7.15
C LEU A 10 2.58 -1.08 6.82
N ILE A 11 2.00 -2.26 6.65
CA ILE A 11 0.64 -2.41 6.12
C ILE A 11 -0.30 -2.91 7.21
N ASP A 12 -1.36 -2.13 7.46
CA ASP A 12 -2.42 -2.45 8.41
C ASP A 12 -3.44 -3.37 7.74
N ALA A 13 -3.22 -4.69 7.80
CA ALA A 13 -4.08 -5.64 7.10
C ALA A 13 -5.46 -5.78 7.72
N GLU A 14 -5.66 -5.28 8.95
CA GLU A 14 -7.00 -5.27 9.54
C GLU A 14 -7.93 -4.33 8.77
N ASN A 15 -7.38 -3.30 8.15
CA ASN A 15 -8.17 -2.24 7.53
C ASN A 15 -7.84 -1.99 6.06
N VAL A 16 -6.92 -2.75 5.49
CA VAL A 16 -6.51 -2.55 4.10
C VAL A 16 -6.63 -3.87 3.34
N SER A 17 -7.26 -3.82 2.19
CA SER A 17 -7.47 -5.02 1.37
C SER A 17 -6.21 -5.39 0.58
N LYS A 18 -5.97 -6.69 0.47
CA LYS A 18 -4.83 -7.21 -0.32
C LYS A 18 -4.92 -6.82 -1.79
N LYS A 19 -6.11 -6.46 -2.27
CA LYS A 19 -6.27 -6.13 -3.68
C LYS A 19 -5.42 -4.92 -4.09
N TYR A 20 -5.02 -4.11 -3.10
CA TYR A 20 -4.22 -2.92 -3.37
C TYR A 20 -2.72 -3.18 -3.40
N ILE A 21 -2.26 -4.42 -3.17
CA ILE A 21 -0.82 -4.63 -2.94
C ILE A 21 0.04 -4.23 -4.14
N LYS A 22 -0.40 -4.55 -5.36
CA LYS A 22 0.38 -4.16 -6.53
C LYS A 22 0.49 -2.64 -6.61
N LEU A 23 -0.62 -1.96 -6.40
CA LEU A 23 -0.64 -0.49 -6.42
C LEU A 23 0.27 0.09 -5.34
N ILE A 24 0.19 -0.46 -4.12
CA ILE A 24 1.03 -0.01 -3.01
C ILE A 24 2.51 -0.10 -3.39
N MET A 25 2.92 -1.26 -3.90
CA MET A 25 4.33 -1.45 -4.20
C MET A 25 4.78 -0.60 -5.39
N ASP A 26 3.92 -0.43 -6.40
CA ASP A 26 4.24 0.45 -7.52
C ASP A 26 4.44 1.89 -7.04
N GLU A 27 3.56 2.37 -6.15
CA GLU A 27 3.68 3.73 -5.63
C GLU A 27 4.91 3.90 -4.75
N VAL A 28 5.20 2.91 -3.90
CA VAL A 28 6.39 2.98 -3.04
C VAL A 28 7.65 3.10 -3.89
N ASN A 29 7.72 2.35 -4.99
CA ASN A 29 8.90 2.36 -5.85
C ASN A 29 9.15 3.73 -6.48
N GLU A 30 8.15 4.60 -6.52
CA GLU A 30 8.35 5.97 -6.98
C GLU A 30 9.14 6.79 -5.97
N PHE A 31 9.13 6.41 -4.71
CA PHE A 31 9.80 7.16 -3.64
C PHE A 31 11.14 6.58 -3.24
N GLY A 32 11.35 5.29 -3.43
CA GLY A 32 12.60 4.67 -3.05
C GLY A 32 12.50 3.16 -3.08
N THR A 33 13.41 2.51 -2.37
CA THR A 33 13.50 1.05 -2.32
C THR A 33 12.85 0.54 -1.03
N PRO A 34 11.81 -0.33 -1.13
CA PRO A 34 11.21 -0.90 0.08
C PRO A 34 12.14 -1.96 0.67
N THR A 35 12.72 -1.65 1.84
CA THR A 35 13.63 -2.58 2.50
C THR A 35 12.98 -3.33 3.65
N TYR A 36 11.89 -2.80 4.19
CA TYR A 36 11.01 -3.51 5.11
C TYR A 36 9.64 -3.54 4.45
N LYS A 37 9.04 -4.74 4.38
CA LYS A 37 7.71 -4.90 3.79
C LYS A 37 6.93 -5.82 4.72
N ARG A 38 6.20 -5.23 5.66
CA ARG A 38 5.54 -5.96 6.73
C ARG A 38 4.03 -5.78 6.71
N VAL A 39 3.32 -6.89 6.93
CA VAL A 39 1.85 -6.93 6.95
C VAL A 39 1.40 -7.35 8.34
N TYR A 40 0.61 -6.52 8.98
CA TYR A 40 0.24 -6.68 10.39
C TYR A 40 -1.23 -7.03 10.52
N GLY A 41 -1.53 -8.02 11.35
CA GLY A 41 -2.91 -8.33 11.64
C GLY A 41 -3.08 -9.65 12.36
N ASP A 42 -4.33 -9.92 12.72
CA ASP A 42 -4.74 -11.19 13.30
C ASP A 42 -5.11 -12.13 12.15
N PHE A 43 -4.20 -13.04 11.82
CA PHE A 43 -4.38 -13.91 10.66
C PHE A 43 -5.40 -15.04 10.90
N SER A 44 -6.00 -15.11 12.10
CA SER A 44 -7.17 -15.94 12.29
C SER A 44 -8.43 -15.31 11.72
N ASN A 45 -8.40 -14.00 11.47
CA ASN A 45 -9.49 -13.25 10.85
C ASN A 45 -9.43 -13.47 9.33
N PRO A 46 -10.54 -13.93 8.70
CA PRO A 46 -10.49 -14.23 7.25
C PRO A 46 -10.05 -13.07 6.36
N SER A 47 -10.43 -11.84 6.68
CA SER A 47 -10.01 -10.70 5.85
C SER A 47 -8.51 -10.48 5.89
N VAL A 48 -7.88 -10.78 7.03
CA VAL A 48 -6.44 -10.67 7.18
C VAL A 48 -5.73 -11.89 6.58
N SER A 49 -6.29 -13.08 6.82
CA SER A 49 -5.65 -14.31 6.34
C SER A 49 -5.58 -14.36 4.83
N SER A 50 -6.47 -13.66 4.12
CA SER A 50 -6.41 -13.63 2.66
C SER A 50 -5.10 -13.02 2.15
N TRP A 51 -4.42 -12.22 2.97
CA TRP A 51 -3.12 -11.66 2.60
C TRP A 51 -2.07 -12.74 2.36
N LYS A 52 -2.29 -13.97 2.89
CA LYS A 52 -1.35 -15.08 2.65
C LYS A 52 -1.15 -15.33 1.16
N ASP A 53 -2.17 -15.05 0.35
CA ASP A 53 -2.10 -15.30 -1.10
C ASP A 53 -1.02 -14.47 -1.79
N VAL A 54 -0.64 -13.34 -1.20
CA VAL A 54 0.28 -12.40 -1.87
C VAL A 54 1.62 -12.25 -1.14
N LEU A 55 1.80 -12.94 -0.02
CA LEU A 55 3.02 -12.76 0.76
C LEU A 55 4.28 -13.09 -0.04
N SER A 56 4.31 -14.26 -0.69
CA SER A 56 5.52 -14.65 -1.39
C SER A 56 5.73 -13.86 -2.68
N THR A 57 4.64 -13.54 -3.37
CA THR A 57 4.73 -12.81 -4.63
C THR A 57 5.42 -11.45 -4.45
N TYR A 58 5.13 -10.78 -3.34
CA TYR A 58 5.67 -9.44 -3.08
C TYR A 58 6.74 -9.42 -1.98
N ALA A 59 7.17 -10.60 -1.54
CA ALA A 59 8.19 -10.73 -0.49
C ALA A 59 7.79 -9.98 0.78
N LEU A 60 6.54 -10.16 1.21
CA LEU A 60 6.01 -9.51 2.40
C LEU A 60 6.25 -10.38 3.62
N THR A 61 6.56 -9.75 4.75
CA THR A 61 6.76 -10.44 6.02
C THR A 61 5.51 -10.25 6.88
N PRO A 62 4.80 -11.33 7.23
CA PRO A 62 3.66 -11.18 8.12
C PRO A 62 4.11 -10.99 9.56
N VAL A 63 3.45 -10.08 10.26
CA VAL A 63 3.63 -9.90 11.70
C VAL A 63 2.30 -10.25 12.34
N ILE A 64 2.26 -11.42 12.94
CA ILE A 64 1.02 -12.03 13.39
C ILE A 64 0.69 -11.55 14.80
N GLN A 65 -0.51 -11.00 14.99
CA GLN A 65 -1.00 -10.56 16.28
C GLN A 65 -2.38 -11.16 16.51
N PHE A 66 -2.59 -11.71 17.70
CA PHE A 66 -3.90 -12.21 18.06
C PHE A 66 -4.62 -11.17 18.91
N ASN A 67 -5.86 -10.90 18.60
CA ASN A 67 -6.67 -9.95 19.37
C ASN A 67 -7.33 -10.71 20.51
N TYR A 68 -6.66 -10.74 21.67
CA TYR A 68 -7.13 -11.49 22.82
C TYR A 68 -8.38 -10.88 23.44
N VAL A 69 -8.53 -9.56 23.29
CA VAL A 69 -9.69 -8.85 23.81
C VAL A 69 -10.55 -8.43 22.65
N LYS A 70 -11.81 -8.86 22.65
CA LYS A 70 -12.73 -8.56 21.56
C LYS A 70 -12.85 -7.04 21.36
N GLY A 71 -12.72 -6.62 20.12
CA GLY A 71 -12.81 -5.21 19.77
C GLY A 71 -11.53 -4.41 19.95
N LYS A 72 -10.48 -5.00 20.52
CA LYS A 72 -9.18 -4.35 20.65
C LYS A 72 -8.29 -4.75 19.49
N ASN A 73 -7.66 -3.77 18.86
CA ASN A 73 -6.78 -3.99 17.72
C ASN A 73 -5.32 -3.99 18.16
N SER A 74 -4.78 -5.16 18.46
CA SER A 74 -3.40 -5.27 18.92
C SER A 74 -2.39 -5.03 17.79
N SER A 75 -2.80 -5.13 16.53
CA SER A 75 -1.88 -4.89 15.43
C SER A 75 -1.45 -3.43 15.34
N ASP A 76 -2.30 -2.48 15.80
CA ASP A 76 -1.91 -1.07 15.82
C ASP A 76 -0.68 -0.87 16.70
N SER A 77 -0.67 -1.49 17.89
CA SER A 77 0.49 -1.39 18.77
C SER A 77 1.73 -2.01 18.14
N ALA A 78 1.56 -3.13 17.43
CA ALA A 78 2.69 -3.78 16.77
C ALA A 78 3.29 -2.88 15.70
N ILE A 79 2.47 -2.19 14.92
CA ILE A 79 2.96 -1.28 13.89
C ILE A 79 3.76 -0.15 14.54
N ILE A 80 3.22 0.43 15.61
CA ILE A 80 3.88 1.55 16.29
C ILE A 80 5.22 1.12 16.87
N ILE A 81 5.26 -0.03 17.53
CA ILE A 81 6.49 -0.52 18.12
C ILE A 81 7.53 -0.78 17.04
N ASP A 82 7.14 -1.48 15.96
CA ASP A 82 8.06 -1.78 14.87
C ASP A 82 8.56 -0.50 14.22
N ALA A 83 7.67 0.47 14.00
CA ALA A 83 8.08 1.72 13.37
C ALA A 83 9.14 2.43 14.20
N MET A 84 8.96 2.47 15.52
CA MET A 84 9.94 3.12 16.38
C MET A 84 11.25 2.34 16.43
N ASP A 85 11.18 1.00 16.45
CA ASP A 85 12.39 0.19 16.40
C ASP A 85 13.15 0.44 15.11
N ILE A 86 12.44 0.50 13.98
CA ILE A 86 13.08 0.73 12.68
C ILE A 86 13.66 2.14 12.62
N LEU A 87 12.94 3.12 13.16
CA LEU A 87 13.44 4.49 13.22
C LEU A 87 14.78 4.56 13.93
N TYR A 88 14.87 3.94 15.11
CA TYR A 88 16.08 4.01 15.91
C TYR A 88 17.20 3.11 15.38
N SER A 89 16.89 2.17 14.49
CA SER A 89 17.93 1.37 13.85
C SER A 89 18.77 2.19 12.88
N GLY A 90 18.21 3.28 12.35
CA GLY A 90 18.89 4.09 11.37
C GLY A 90 18.96 3.46 9.99
N ASN A 91 18.18 2.42 9.74
CA ASN A 91 18.28 1.65 8.48
C ASN A 91 17.42 2.19 7.34
N VAL A 92 16.56 3.18 7.60
CA VAL A 92 15.67 3.71 6.56
C VAL A 92 15.67 5.23 6.55
N ASN A 93 15.25 5.80 5.43
CA ASN A 93 15.08 7.23 5.26
C ASN A 93 13.61 7.63 5.29
N GLY A 94 12.72 6.67 5.13
CA GLY A 94 11.31 6.99 5.08
C GLY A 94 10.43 5.81 5.45
N PHE A 95 9.17 6.13 5.65
CA PHE A 95 8.14 5.16 6.03
C PHE A 95 6.94 5.34 5.12
N CYS A 96 6.37 4.22 4.71
CA CYS A 96 5.08 4.20 4.03
C CYS A 96 4.09 3.53 4.99
N LEU A 97 3.17 4.32 5.53
CA LEU A 97 2.15 3.82 6.45
C LEU A 97 0.89 3.56 5.66
N VAL A 98 0.53 2.28 5.53
CA VAL A 98 -0.62 1.89 4.71
C VAL A 98 -1.79 1.59 5.64
N THR A 99 -2.62 2.59 5.86
CA THR A 99 -3.75 2.54 6.78
C THR A 99 -4.64 3.76 6.57
N SER A 100 -5.91 3.64 6.97
CA SER A 100 -6.82 4.79 7.01
C SER A 100 -7.18 5.18 8.45
N ASP A 101 -6.49 4.61 9.43
CA ASP A 101 -6.86 4.76 10.84
C ASP A 101 -6.16 5.97 11.45
N SER A 102 -6.95 6.92 11.97
CA SER A 102 -6.40 8.14 12.59
C SER A 102 -5.58 7.85 13.85
N ASP A 103 -5.66 6.64 14.40
CA ASP A 103 -4.82 6.28 15.54
C ASP A 103 -3.33 6.32 15.19
N PHE A 104 -2.98 6.35 13.89
CA PHE A 104 -1.60 6.43 13.47
C PHE A 104 -1.11 7.87 13.23
N THR A 105 -1.97 8.86 13.49
CA THR A 105 -1.59 10.27 13.29
C THR A 105 -0.36 10.66 14.12
N LYS A 106 -0.35 10.27 15.39
CA LYS A 106 0.79 10.61 16.26
C LYS A 106 2.07 9.94 15.79
N LEU A 107 1.97 8.71 15.29
CA LEU A 107 3.14 8.03 14.75
C LEU A 107 3.69 8.77 13.54
N ALA A 108 2.80 9.15 12.61
CA ALA A 108 3.24 9.88 11.42
C ALA A 108 3.95 11.18 11.80
N ASN A 109 3.37 11.93 12.74
CA ASN A 109 3.99 13.17 13.20
C ASN A 109 5.35 12.91 13.86
N ARG A 110 5.44 11.86 14.67
CA ARG A 110 6.69 11.55 15.36
C ARG A 110 7.80 11.19 14.36
N LEU A 111 7.46 10.42 13.33
CA LEU A 111 8.44 10.04 12.33
C LEU A 111 8.91 11.27 11.54
N ARG A 112 8.01 12.17 11.23
CA ARG A 112 8.41 13.39 10.53
C ARG A 112 9.28 14.30 11.40
N GLU A 113 9.00 14.37 12.69
CA GLU A 113 9.85 15.13 13.61
C GLU A 113 11.29 14.59 13.61
N ALA A 114 11.44 13.30 13.36
CA ALA A 114 12.76 12.68 13.30
C ALA A 114 13.42 12.83 11.92
N GLY A 115 12.79 13.58 11.02
CA GLY A 115 13.36 13.84 9.71
C GLY A 115 13.07 12.77 8.66
N MET A 116 12.14 11.85 8.96
CA MET A 116 11.81 10.80 8.01
C MET A 116 10.83 11.30 6.94
N LEU A 117 10.98 10.79 5.74
CA LEU A 117 9.92 10.91 4.74
C LEU A 117 8.77 10.03 5.19
N VAL A 118 7.56 10.58 5.23
CA VAL A 118 6.38 9.79 5.62
C VAL A 118 5.33 9.89 4.52
N ILE A 119 5.06 8.76 3.90
CA ILE A 119 4.04 8.63 2.87
C ILE A 119 2.89 7.82 3.47
N GLY A 120 1.69 8.35 3.37
CA GLY A 120 0.51 7.60 3.80
C GLY A 120 -0.22 7.05 2.60
N MET A 121 -0.80 5.86 2.75
CA MET A 121 -1.65 5.28 1.73
C MET A 121 -2.89 4.72 2.40
N GLY A 122 -4.05 5.15 1.95
CA GLY A 122 -5.30 4.68 2.51
C GLY A 122 -6.44 5.03 1.58
N GLU A 123 -7.66 4.83 2.05
CA GLU A 123 -8.82 5.13 1.24
C GLU A 123 -9.25 6.58 1.42
N LYS A 124 -10.17 7.04 0.56
CA LYS A 124 -10.66 8.42 0.59
C LYS A 124 -11.27 8.78 1.94
N LYS A 125 -11.81 7.80 2.66
CA LYS A 125 -12.42 8.00 3.98
C LYS A 125 -11.41 8.40 5.07
N THR A 126 -10.13 8.35 4.78
CA THR A 126 -9.09 8.63 5.79
C THR A 126 -9.27 10.00 6.42
N PRO A 127 -9.30 10.09 7.76
CA PRO A 127 -9.47 11.39 8.41
C PRO A 127 -8.36 12.38 8.04
N THR A 128 -8.74 13.65 7.99
CA THR A 128 -7.79 14.70 7.59
C THR A 128 -6.59 14.80 8.51
N SER A 129 -6.73 14.41 9.78
CA SER A 129 -5.60 14.46 10.71
C SER A 129 -4.46 13.56 10.25
N LEU A 130 -4.78 12.37 9.77
CA LEU A 130 -3.74 11.45 9.30
C LEU A 130 -3.18 11.94 7.96
N VAL A 131 -4.05 12.39 7.05
CA VAL A 131 -3.60 12.89 5.75
C VAL A 131 -2.61 14.03 5.95
N ALA A 132 -2.95 14.97 6.83
CA ALA A 132 -2.09 16.15 7.07
C ALA A 132 -0.78 15.78 7.77
N ALA A 133 -0.77 14.68 8.52
CA ALA A 133 0.43 14.26 9.24
C ALA A 133 1.48 13.64 8.29
N CYS A 134 1.07 13.26 7.08
CA CYS A 134 1.97 12.67 6.10
C CYS A 134 2.48 13.73 5.14
N GLU A 135 3.69 13.56 4.63
CA GLU A 135 4.21 14.47 3.63
C GLU A 135 3.41 14.36 2.34
N GLN A 136 3.06 13.13 1.97
CA GLN A 136 2.15 12.88 0.86
C GLN A 136 1.19 11.78 1.27
N PHE A 137 -0.03 11.83 0.74
CA PHE A 137 -1.02 10.80 1.00
C PHE A 137 -1.60 10.33 -0.32
N LYS A 138 -1.57 9.02 -0.55
CA LYS A 138 -2.09 8.40 -1.77
C LYS A 138 -3.40 7.70 -1.46
N TYR A 139 -4.43 8.00 -2.24
CA TYR A 139 -5.77 7.40 -2.02
C TYR A 139 -5.90 6.14 -2.86
N LEU A 140 -5.77 5.00 -2.20
CA LEU A 140 -5.73 3.71 -2.88
C LEU A 140 -7.00 3.40 -3.66
N ASP A 141 -8.16 3.70 -3.08
CA ASP A 141 -9.42 3.42 -3.76
C ASP A 141 -9.57 4.29 -5.01
N LEU A 142 -9.16 5.53 -4.95
CA LEU A 142 -9.25 6.42 -6.11
C LEU A 142 -8.25 5.98 -7.18
N LEU A 143 -7.05 5.65 -6.82
CA LEU A 143 -6.03 5.20 -7.77
C LEU A 143 -6.39 3.84 -8.37
N PHE A 144 -6.96 2.99 -7.59
CA PHE A 144 -7.42 1.68 -8.06
C PHE A 144 -8.50 1.84 -9.11
N UNK A 145 -9.28 2.57 -8.80
CA UNK A 145 -10.33 2.87 -9.73
C UNK A 145 -9.76 3.44 -10.99
N UNK A 146 -8.78 4.15 -10.81
CA UNK A 146 -8.12 4.72 -11.95
C UNK A 146 -7.36 3.64 -12.69
N UNK A 147 -6.88 2.79 -11.97
CA UNK A 147 -6.19 1.70 -12.53
C UNK A 147 -7.14 0.72 -13.19
N UNK A 148 -8.20 0.67 -12.76
CA UNK A 148 -9.22 -0.14 -13.30
C UNK A 148 -9.79 0.47 -14.55
N UNK A 149 -9.89 1.62 -14.52
CA UNK A 149 -10.34 2.36 -15.68
C UNK A 149 -9.30 2.34 -16.78
N UNK A 150 -8.23 2.37 -16.38
CA UNK A 150 -7.13 2.31 -17.28
C UNK A 150 -6.97 0.94 -17.92
N UNK A 151 -7.25 0.11 -17.20
CA UNK A 151 -7.24 -1.23 -17.67
C UNK A 151 -8.41 -1.50 -18.56
N UNK A 152 -9.34 -0.94 -18.35
CA UNK A 152 -10.52 -1.01 -19.14
C UNK A 152 -10.29 -0.26 -20.46
N UNK A 153 -9.72 0.68 -20.33
CA UNK A 153 -9.41 1.49 -21.49
C UNK A 153 -8.38 0.80 -22.36
N UNK A 154 -7.62 0.25 -21.75
CA UNK A 154 -6.62 -0.50 -22.43
C UNK A 154 -7.19 -1.74 -23.08
N UNK A 155 -7.99 -2.19 -22.51
CA UNK A 155 -8.68 -3.31 -23.04
C UNK A 155 -9.56 -2.91 -24.17
N UNK A 156 -10.02 -1.91 -24.07
CA UNK A 156 -10.84 -1.34 -25.13
C UNK A 156 -9.99 -0.93 -26.31
N UNK A 157 -9.01 -0.50 -25.96
CA UNK A 157 -8.09 -0.12 -26.98
C UNK A 157 -7.54 -1.32 -27.71
N UNK A 158 -7.34 -2.20 -27.01
CA UNK A 158 -6.87 -3.42 -27.58
C UNK A 158 -7.93 -4.11 -28.38
N UNK A 159 -8.92 -3.99 -28.02
CA UNK A 159 -10.05 -4.51 -28.70
C UNK A 159 -10.29 -3.74 -29.96
N UNK A 160 -10.14 -2.67 -29.84
CA UNK A 160 -10.32 -1.81 -31.00
C UNK A 160 -9.21 -2.03 -32.04
N UNK A 161 -8.24 -2.23 -31.50
CA UNK A 161 -7.13 -2.54 -32.32
C UNK A 161 -7.27 -3.89 -33.00
N UNK A 162 -7.71 -4.64 -32.36
CA UNK A 162 -7.93 -5.92 -32.91
C UNK A 162 -9.04 -5.93 -33.91
N UNK A 163 -9.84 -5.24 -33.69
CA UNK A 163 -10.93 -5.08 -34.61
C UNK A 163 -10.50 -4.36 -35.85
N UNK A 164 -9.78 -3.56 -35.65
CA UNK A 164 -9.27 -2.83 -36.76
C UNK A 164 -8.38 -3.70 -37.62
N UNK A 165 -7.76 -4.39 -36.99
CA UNK A 165 -6.93 -5.33 -37.68
C UNK A 165 -7.72 -6.40 -38.39
N UNK A 166 -8.59 -6.65 -37.93
CA UNK A 166 -9.45 -7.60 -38.57
C UNK A 166 -10.18 -7.05 -39.74
N UNK A 167 -10.38 -6.01 -39.61
CA UNK A 167 -11.03 -5.31 -40.70
C UNK A 167 -10.10 -5.04 -41.90
N UNK A 168 -9.16 -4.80 -41.45
CA UNK A 168 -8.14 -4.58 -42.45
C UNK A 168 -7.81 -5.81 -43.24
N ARG A 169 -7.81 -6.98 -42.71
CA ARG A 169 -7.50 -8.25 -43.41
C ARG A 169 -8.63 -8.68 -44.35
N ARG A 170 -9.83 -8.44 -43.99
CA ARG A 170 -11.00 -8.77 -44.85
C ARG A 170 -11.09 -7.86 -46.08
N GLY A 171 -10.62 -6.63 -45.94
CA GLY A 171 -10.65 -5.70 -47.07
C GLY A 171 -9.56 -5.96 -48.09
N ALA A 172 -8.49 -6.69 -47.70
CA ALA A 172 -7.40 -7.02 -48.61
C ALA A 172 -7.63 -8.32 -49.43
N GLY A 173 -8.81 -8.95 -49.25
CA GLY A 173 -9.11 -10.25 -49.88
C GLY A 173 -9.93 -10.17 -51.11
N ASN A 174 -10.03 -9.02 -51.78
CA ASN A 174 -10.74 -8.88 -53.05
C ASN A 174 -9.78 -8.47 -54.18
#